data_f1a2c14fc1fb4f86a94b3561df5b2b55
#
_entry.id   f1a2c14fc1fb4f86a94b3561df5b2b55
#
_cell.length_a   1.000
_cell.length_b   1.000
_cell.length_c   1.000
_cell.angle_alpha   90.00
_cell.angle_beta   90.00
_cell.angle_gamma   90.00
#
_symmetry.space_group_name_H-M   'P 1'
#
loop_
_entity.id
_entity.type
_entity.pdbx_description
1 polymer ?
#
loop_
_entity_poly.entity_id
_entity_poly.type
_entity_poly.pdbx_seq_one_letter_code
_entity_poly.pdbx_strand_id
1 'polypeptide(L)'
;MKYLLAALLTLSFYSMADDELQKEGNWFFKSQVNKMTDSTDVVAINGSKDVYTKRGLERNTSLVLRCNENQTDAYLSIYDYLGSGSPRITVRYDGGKPKKSIWQGGEGGNSAFAPNAVSFIKELAKHKTAVIGFEPYGSTMQAVEFDLSGVDVMAKKIAEACNWKL
;
A
#
# COMPACT_ATOMS: atom_id res chain seq x y z
N MET A 1 43.26 33.97 -38.87
CA MET A 1 41.96 33.33 -38.65
C MET A 1 42.10 32.34 -37.52
N LYS A 2 41.54 32.66 -36.32
CA LYS A 2 41.61 31.82 -35.10
C LYS A 2 40.25 31.15 -34.93
N TYR A 3 40.19 29.86 -35.07
CA TYR A 3 38.99 29.06 -34.80
C TYR A 3 38.95 28.67 -33.31
N LEU A 4 38.01 29.31 -32.58
CA LEU A 4 37.65 28.86 -31.22
C LEU A 4 36.71 27.66 -31.34
N LEU A 5 37.18 26.50 -30.95
CA LEU A 5 36.32 25.34 -30.69
C LEU A 5 35.66 25.52 -29.30
N ALA A 6 34.35 25.76 -29.29
CA ALA A 6 33.55 25.69 -28.07
C ALA A 6 33.16 24.24 -27.81
N ALA A 7 33.77 23.64 -26.80
CA ALA A 7 33.35 22.29 -26.31
C ALA A 7 32.08 22.44 -25.48
N LEU A 8 30.95 21.97 -26.00
CA LEU A 8 29.71 21.77 -25.19
C LEU A 8 29.91 20.59 -24.25
N LEU A 9 30.07 20.89 -22.96
CA LEU A 9 29.95 19.90 -21.91
C LEU A 9 28.46 19.61 -21.69
N THR A 10 27.97 18.46 -22.19
CA THR A 10 26.67 17.93 -21.83
C THR A 10 26.77 17.33 -20.41
N LEU A 11 26.25 18.03 -19.41
CA LEU A 11 26.04 17.47 -18.09
C LEU A 11 24.90 16.43 -18.19
N SER A 12 25.27 15.16 -18.20
CA SER A 12 24.32 14.08 -17.98
C SER A 12 23.90 14.11 -16.51
N PHE A 13 22.70 14.59 -16.23
CA PHE A 13 22.08 14.42 -14.93
C PHE A 13 21.76 12.95 -14.75
N TYR A 14 22.60 12.24 -14.01
CA TYR A 14 22.24 10.94 -13.46
C TYR A 14 21.12 11.19 -12.44
N SER A 15 19.89 10.82 -12.79
CA SER A 15 18.79 10.73 -11.84
C SER A 15 19.18 9.65 -10.84
N MET A 16 19.60 10.06 -9.67
CA MET A 16 19.72 9.17 -8.50
C MET A 16 18.34 8.62 -8.22
N ALA A 17 18.19 7.30 -8.17
CA ALA A 17 16.95 6.66 -7.74
C ALA A 17 16.63 7.16 -6.33
N ASP A 18 15.51 7.85 -6.19
CA ASP A 18 15.06 8.48 -4.94
C ASP A 18 14.74 7.40 -3.91
N ASP A 19 15.66 7.21 -2.98
CA ASP A 19 15.47 6.40 -1.76
C ASP A 19 14.66 7.18 -0.71
N GLU A 20 14.06 8.30 -1.10
CA GLU A 20 13.31 9.21 -0.25
C GLU A 20 11.82 8.82 -0.17
N LEU A 21 11.24 9.02 1.02
CA LEU A 21 9.81 8.84 1.24
C LEU A 21 9.03 9.94 0.49
N GLN A 22 8.23 9.54 -0.47
CA GLN A 22 7.40 10.41 -1.30
C GLN A 22 5.94 10.37 -0.86
N LYS A 23 5.16 11.37 -1.28
CA LYS A 23 3.73 11.45 -1.00
C LYS A 23 2.92 11.70 -2.27
N GLU A 24 1.82 10.96 -2.43
CA GLU A 24 0.83 11.16 -3.48
C GLU A 24 -0.58 10.99 -2.91
N GLY A 25 -1.38 12.06 -2.92
CA GLY A 25 -2.66 12.07 -2.22
C GLY A 25 -2.50 11.76 -0.74
N ASN A 26 -3.14 10.69 -0.26
CA ASN A 26 -3.03 10.20 1.11
C ASN A 26 -2.07 9.01 1.27
N TRP A 27 -1.28 8.72 0.24
CA TRP A 27 -0.30 7.64 0.24
C TRP A 27 1.11 8.18 0.46
N PHE A 28 1.84 7.57 1.38
CA PHE A 28 3.28 7.67 1.48
C PHE A 28 3.89 6.46 0.80
N PHE A 29 4.88 6.66 -0.06
CA PHE A 29 5.50 5.56 -0.77
C PHE A 29 7.00 5.73 -0.91
N LYS A 30 7.67 4.60 -1.07
CA LYS A 30 9.09 4.50 -1.36
C LYS A 30 9.30 3.50 -2.50
N SER A 31 10.23 3.81 -3.38
CA SER A 31 10.68 2.91 -4.45
C SER A 31 12.18 2.75 -4.37
N GLN A 32 12.67 1.54 -4.46
CA GLN A 32 14.11 1.25 -4.44
C GLN A 32 14.45 0.09 -5.36
N VAL A 33 15.65 0.12 -5.95
CA VAL A 33 16.18 -1.00 -6.70
C VAL A 33 16.83 -1.98 -5.74
N ASN A 34 16.38 -3.23 -5.76
CA ASN A 34 17.00 -4.32 -5.02
C ASN A 34 18.34 -4.69 -5.70
N LYS A 35 19.45 -4.38 -5.04
CA LYS A 35 20.82 -4.58 -5.58
C LYS A 35 21.19 -6.05 -5.81
N MET A 36 20.43 -6.99 -5.26
CA MET A 36 20.70 -8.42 -5.41
C MET A 36 19.96 -9.03 -6.60
N THR A 37 18.80 -8.45 -6.97
CA THR A 37 17.90 -9.02 -7.98
C THR A 37 17.63 -8.10 -9.15
N ASP A 38 18.12 -6.85 -9.10
CA ASP A 38 17.84 -5.75 -10.03
C ASP A 38 16.33 -5.46 -10.20
N SER A 39 15.49 -6.03 -9.32
CA SER A 39 14.05 -5.74 -9.29
C SER A 39 13.78 -4.39 -8.63
N THR A 40 12.69 -3.74 -9.00
CA THR A 40 12.21 -2.55 -8.32
C THR A 40 11.23 -2.94 -7.22
N ASP A 41 11.57 -2.67 -5.98
CA ASP A 41 10.67 -2.83 -4.85
C ASP A 41 9.92 -1.51 -4.62
N VAL A 42 8.62 -1.59 -4.40
CA VAL A 42 7.75 -0.44 -4.10
C VAL A 42 6.90 -0.77 -2.89
N VAL A 43 6.85 0.14 -1.93
CA VAL A 43 5.90 0.08 -0.81
C VAL A 43 5.12 1.38 -0.75
N ALA A 44 3.80 1.27 -0.62
CA ALA A 44 2.89 2.39 -0.46
C ALA A 44 2.00 2.16 0.76
N ILE A 45 1.86 3.17 1.60
CA ILE A 45 1.16 3.12 2.89
C ILE A 45 0.14 4.26 2.95
N ASN A 46 -1.09 3.91 3.29
CA ASN A 46 -2.17 4.85 3.57
C ASN A 46 -2.66 4.62 5.00
N GLY A 47 -2.58 5.63 5.84
CA GLY A 47 -3.13 5.60 7.20
C GLY A 47 -4.64 5.78 7.19
N SER A 48 -5.36 5.13 8.11
CA SER A 48 -6.80 5.37 8.29
C SER A 48 -7.08 6.80 8.74
N LYS A 49 -8.21 7.36 8.32
CA LYS A 49 -8.69 8.70 8.72
C LYS A 49 -9.04 8.78 10.20
N ASP A 50 -9.57 7.71 10.70
CA ASP A 50 -10.03 7.53 12.07
C ASP A 50 -9.25 6.43 12.78
N VAL A 51 -9.30 6.46 14.08
CA VAL A 51 -8.72 5.45 14.95
C VAL A 51 -9.84 4.54 15.49
N TYR A 52 -9.52 3.33 15.84
CA TYR A 52 -10.40 2.49 16.63
C TYR A 52 -9.91 2.44 18.08
N THR A 53 -10.82 2.20 19.00
CA THR A 53 -10.49 2.16 20.43
C THR A 53 -10.60 0.75 20.97
N LYS A 54 -9.54 0.27 21.63
CA LYS A 54 -9.56 -0.99 22.36
C LYS A 54 -8.99 -0.79 23.76
N ARG A 55 -9.76 -1.17 24.78
CA ARG A 55 -9.40 -1.03 26.20
C ARG A 55 -9.00 0.40 26.59
N GLY A 56 -9.69 1.40 26.01
CA GLY A 56 -9.40 2.82 26.25
C GLY A 56 -8.17 3.38 25.52
N LEU A 57 -7.51 2.60 24.67
CA LEU A 57 -6.36 3.04 23.87
C LEU A 57 -6.77 3.19 22.39
N GLU A 58 -6.44 4.35 21.83
CA GLU A 58 -6.59 4.61 20.41
C GLU A 58 -5.53 3.85 19.61
N ARG A 59 -5.95 3.28 18.48
CA ARG A 59 -5.14 2.46 17.59
C ARG A 59 -5.28 2.94 16.15
N ASN A 60 -4.18 3.08 15.47
CA ASN A 60 -4.13 3.37 14.03
C ASN A 60 -4.14 2.07 13.22
N THR A 61 -4.58 2.21 12.00
CA THR A 61 -4.57 1.14 11.00
C THR A 61 -3.97 1.67 9.71
N SER A 62 -3.20 0.87 9.01
CA SER A 62 -2.64 1.25 7.71
C SER A 62 -3.01 0.22 6.65
N LEU A 63 -3.40 0.71 5.49
CA LEU A 63 -3.53 -0.07 4.27
C LEU A 63 -2.20 -0.01 3.52
N VAL A 64 -1.60 -1.16 3.26
CA VAL A 64 -0.29 -1.26 2.63
C VAL A 64 -0.42 -2.01 1.30
N LEU A 65 0.15 -1.41 0.26
CA LEU A 65 0.31 -2.03 -1.06
C LEU A 65 1.81 -2.14 -1.32
N ARG A 66 2.28 -3.28 -1.78
CA ARG A 66 3.70 -3.42 -2.11
C ARG A 66 3.95 -4.36 -3.29
N CYS A 67 5.04 -4.09 -3.98
CA CYS A 67 5.77 -5.04 -4.78
C CYS A 67 7.12 -5.29 -4.09
N ASN A 68 7.45 -6.52 -3.82
CA ASN A 68 8.74 -6.92 -3.27
C ASN A 68 9.20 -8.18 -4.00
N GLU A 69 10.39 -8.14 -4.60
CA GLU A 69 10.94 -9.27 -5.37
C GLU A 69 9.94 -9.85 -6.39
N ASN A 70 9.26 -8.97 -7.14
CA ASN A 70 8.23 -9.31 -8.12
C ASN A 70 6.98 -10.02 -7.54
N GLN A 71 6.78 -9.95 -6.22
CA GLN A 71 5.58 -10.43 -5.54
C GLN A 71 4.72 -9.25 -5.09
N THR A 72 3.44 -9.25 -5.50
CA THR A 72 2.48 -8.21 -5.10
C THR A 72 1.74 -8.62 -3.85
N ASP A 73 1.74 -7.75 -2.85
CA ASP A 73 0.93 -7.87 -1.65
C ASP A 73 0.04 -6.64 -1.45
N ALA A 74 -1.11 -6.86 -0.83
CA ALA A 74 -1.97 -5.82 -0.30
C ALA A 74 -2.48 -6.30 1.07
N TYR A 75 -2.26 -5.51 2.12
CA TYR A 75 -2.63 -5.94 3.45
C TYR A 75 -3.01 -4.78 4.36
N LEU A 76 -3.78 -5.12 5.37
CA LEU A 76 -4.10 -4.25 6.49
C LEU A 76 -3.09 -4.49 7.60
N SER A 77 -2.41 -3.45 8.07
CA SER A 77 -1.55 -3.46 9.25
C SER A 77 -2.31 -2.87 10.43
N ILE A 78 -2.44 -3.61 11.50
CA ILE A 78 -3.27 -3.27 12.66
C ILE A 78 -2.42 -3.35 13.91
N TYR A 79 -2.47 -2.33 14.77
CA TYR A 79 -1.74 -2.32 16.04
C TYR A 79 -2.39 -3.22 17.10
N ASP A 80 -2.93 -4.38 16.67
CA ASP A 80 -3.58 -5.32 17.57
C ASP A 80 -3.54 -6.74 17.01
N TYR A 81 -3.69 -7.71 17.91
CA TYR A 81 -3.73 -9.12 17.55
C TYR A 81 -5.10 -9.50 16.98
N LEU A 82 -5.13 -10.06 15.78
CA LEU A 82 -6.33 -10.53 15.07
C LEU A 82 -6.67 -12.00 15.36
N GLY A 83 -5.89 -12.68 16.16
CA GLY A 83 -5.98 -14.12 16.37
C GLY A 83 -4.97 -14.90 15.52
N SER A 84 -4.85 -16.19 15.82
CA SER A 84 -4.08 -17.13 15.00
C SER A 84 -4.97 -17.63 13.84
N GLY A 85 -4.57 -17.38 12.60
CA GLY A 85 -5.25 -17.94 11.44
C GLY A 85 -5.71 -16.89 10.43
N SER A 86 -6.91 -17.06 9.90
CA SER A 86 -7.42 -16.29 8.76
C SER A 86 -8.50 -15.30 9.20
N PRO A 87 -8.16 -14.05 9.42
CA PRO A 87 -9.11 -13.03 9.86
C PRO A 87 -10.20 -12.77 8.82
N ARG A 88 -11.41 -12.48 9.30
CA ARG A 88 -12.52 -12.04 8.47
C ARG A 88 -12.47 -10.53 8.31
N ILE A 89 -12.30 -10.07 7.08
CA ILE A 89 -12.27 -8.66 6.71
C ILE A 89 -13.54 -8.30 5.95
N THR A 90 -14.10 -7.14 6.24
CA THR A 90 -15.25 -6.58 5.54
C THR A 90 -14.82 -5.29 4.87
N VAL A 91 -15.01 -5.15 3.56
CA VAL A 91 -14.67 -3.94 2.82
C VAL A 91 -15.94 -3.35 2.21
N ARG A 92 -16.09 -2.02 2.37
CA ARG A 92 -17.19 -1.24 1.80
C ARG A 92 -16.61 -0.05 1.05
N TYR A 93 -16.84 0.04 -0.24
CA TYR A 93 -16.36 1.13 -1.10
C TYR A 93 -17.45 2.18 -1.30
N ASP A 94 -17.10 3.47 -1.24
CA ASP A 94 -17.92 4.64 -1.60
C ASP A 94 -19.36 4.60 -1.03
N GLY A 95 -19.51 4.11 0.21
CA GLY A 95 -20.84 3.95 0.83
C GLY A 95 -21.70 2.82 0.27
N GLY A 96 -21.18 2.01 -0.66
CA GLY A 96 -21.89 0.88 -1.28
C GLY A 96 -22.15 -0.29 -0.32
N LYS A 97 -22.46 -1.46 -0.86
CA LYS A 97 -22.71 -2.67 -0.05
C LYS A 97 -21.41 -3.26 0.48
N PRO A 98 -21.33 -3.64 1.78
CA PRO A 98 -20.16 -4.28 2.34
C PRO A 98 -19.96 -5.69 1.77
N LYS A 99 -18.71 -6.03 1.47
CA LYS A 99 -18.28 -7.37 1.01
C LYS A 99 -17.41 -7.99 2.09
N LYS A 100 -17.73 -9.22 2.52
CA LYS A 100 -16.97 -9.99 3.51
C LYS A 100 -16.08 -11.01 2.79
N SER A 101 -14.84 -11.15 3.24
CA SER A 101 -13.90 -12.16 2.76
C SER A 101 -12.98 -12.63 3.88
N ILE A 102 -12.42 -13.81 3.70
CA ILE A 102 -11.39 -14.35 4.58
C ILE A 102 -10.04 -13.94 4.03
N TRP A 103 -9.23 -13.32 4.87
CA TRP A 103 -7.87 -12.90 4.53
C TRP A 103 -6.87 -13.80 5.21
N GLN A 104 -5.63 -13.80 4.73
CA GLN A 104 -4.55 -14.56 5.36
C GLN A 104 -3.95 -13.73 6.49
N GLY A 105 -3.85 -14.32 7.69
CA GLY A 105 -3.13 -13.70 8.80
C GLY A 105 -1.64 -13.62 8.51
N GLY A 106 -1.03 -12.48 8.84
CA GLY A 106 0.41 -12.32 8.77
C GLY A 106 1.11 -12.89 10.02
N GLU A 107 2.42 -13.02 9.94
CA GLU A 107 3.26 -13.40 11.07
C GLU A 107 3.08 -12.41 12.24
N GLY A 108 2.95 -12.93 13.46
CA GLY A 108 2.63 -12.11 14.63
C GLY A 108 1.14 -11.76 14.80
N GLY A 109 0.28 -12.07 13.81
CA GLY A 109 -1.18 -11.92 13.88
C GLY A 109 -1.69 -10.49 13.95
N ASN A 110 -0.89 -9.49 13.56
CA ASN A 110 -1.23 -8.07 13.56
C ASN A 110 -1.43 -7.49 12.15
N SER A 111 -1.56 -8.36 11.17
CA SER A 111 -1.82 -7.99 9.78
C SER A 111 -2.74 -9.01 9.10
N ALA A 112 -3.45 -8.53 8.08
CA ALA A 112 -4.33 -9.35 7.26
C ALA A 112 -4.03 -9.09 5.77
N PHE A 113 -3.67 -10.13 5.03
CA PHE A 113 -3.30 -10.08 3.62
C PHE A 113 -4.50 -10.42 2.73
N ALA A 114 -4.76 -9.60 1.73
CA ALA A 114 -5.81 -9.85 0.75
C ALA A 114 -5.52 -11.13 -0.03
N PRO A 115 -6.48 -12.04 -0.23
CA PRO A 115 -6.26 -13.33 -0.88
C PRO A 115 -5.86 -13.21 -2.35
N ASN A 116 -6.20 -12.11 -3.00
CA ASN A 116 -5.76 -11.75 -4.35
C ASN A 116 -5.39 -10.27 -4.36
N ALA A 117 -4.12 -9.98 -4.08
CA ALA A 117 -3.61 -8.61 -3.97
C ALA A 117 -3.81 -7.79 -5.24
N VAL A 118 -3.52 -8.36 -6.43
CA VAL A 118 -3.68 -7.66 -7.71
C VAL A 118 -5.13 -7.26 -7.95
N SER A 119 -6.08 -8.18 -7.76
CA SER A 119 -7.51 -7.89 -7.92
C SER A 119 -8.00 -6.87 -6.90
N PHE A 120 -7.51 -6.94 -5.67
CA PHE A 120 -7.86 -5.97 -4.62
C PHE A 120 -7.34 -4.57 -4.94
N ILE A 121 -6.09 -4.43 -5.40
CA ILE A 121 -5.51 -3.14 -5.81
C ILE A 121 -6.27 -2.55 -7.00
N LYS A 122 -6.60 -3.37 -8.00
CA LYS A 122 -7.43 -2.96 -9.15
C LYS A 122 -8.82 -2.48 -8.74
N GLU A 123 -9.39 -3.09 -7.72
CA GLU A 123 -10.70 -2.65 -7.20
C GLU A 123 -10.57 -1.34 -6.41
N LEU A 124 -9.56 -1.20 -5.54
CA LEU A 124 -9.27 0.05 -4.82
C LEU A 124 -9.14 1.24 -5.79
N ALA A 125 -8.45 1.05 -6.92
CA ALA A 125 -8.19 2.10 -7.91
C ALA A 125 -9.47 2.64 -8.60
N LYS A 126 -10.62 2.00 -8.42
CA LYS A 126 -11.92 2.45 -8.96
C LYS A 126 -12.72 3.32 -7.99
N HIS A 127 -12.27 3.46 -6.74
CA HIS A 127 -13.04 4.05 -5.66
C HIS A 127 -12.31 5.23 -5.00
N LYS A 128 -13.07 6.07 -4.31
CA LYS A 128 -12.57 7.25 -3.59
C LYS A 128 -12.36 6.99 -2.11
N THR A 129 -13.17 6.10 -1.54
CA THR A 129 -13.11 5.76 -0.12
C THR A 129 -13.28 4.26 0.09
N ALA A 130 -12.69 3.74 1.15
CA ALA A 130 -12.94 2.39 1.63
C ALA A 130 -13.11 2.39 3.15
N VAL A 131 -14.19 1.80 3.63
CA VAL A 131 -14.34 1.45 5.04
C VAL A 131 -13.95 -0.01 5.18
N ILE A 132 -12.97 -0.30 6.04
CA ILE A 132 -12.49 -1.66 6.28
C ILE A 132 -12.80 -2.07 7.71
N GLY A 133 -13.59 -3.14 7.84
CA GLY A 133 -13.96 -3.74 9.12
C GLY A 133 -13.13 -4.99 9.41
N PHE A 134 -12.70 -5.12 10.67
CA PHE A 134 -11.93 -6.24 11.20
C PHE A 134 -12.30 -6.48 12.67
N GLU A 135 -11.95 -7.64 13.20
CA GLU A 135 -12.26 -8.01 14.58
C GLU A 135 -10.97 -8.38 15.32
N PRO A 136 -10.45 -7.49 16.18
CA PRO A 136 -9.32 -7.81 17.03
C PRO A 136 -9.67 -8.91 18.02
N TYR A 137 -8.73 -9.80 18.32
CA TYR A 137 -8.95 -10.91 19.24
C TYR A 137 -9.50 -10.46 20.61
N GLY A 138 -10.59 -11.06 21.03
CA GLY A 138 -11.27 -10.71 22.28
C GLY A 138 -11.93 -9.32 22.28
N SER A 139 -12.28 -8.81 21.09
CA SER A 139 -12.97 -7.53 20.91
C SER A 139 -14.15 -7.68 19.94
N THR A 140 -14.94 -6.64 19.78
CA THR A 140 -16.00 -6.55 18.78
C THR A 140 -15.44 -6.04 17.45
N MET A 141 -16.23 -6.15 16.38
CA MET A 141 -15.88 -5.60 15.08
C MET A 141 -15.56 -4.10 15.19
N GLN A 142 -14.42 -3.74 14.65
CA GLN A 142 -13.97 -2.37 14.46
C GLN A 142 -14.03 -2.05 12.97
N ALA A 143 -14.20 -0.77 12.63
CA ALA A 143 -14.16 -0.32 11.24
C ALA A 143 -13.45 1.02 11.17
N VAL A 144 -12.63 1.19 10.15
CA VAL A 144 -11.88 2.43 9.89
C VAL A 144 -12.02 2.83 8.43
N GLU A 145 -12.01 4.14 8.17
CA GLU A 145 -12.11 4.69 6.82
C GLU A 145 -10.74 5.08 6.27
N PHE A 146 -10.55 4.79 4.98
CA PHE A 146 -9.40 5.22 4.19
C PHE A 146 -9.87 6.16 3.08
N ASP A 147 -9.19 7.29 2.93
CA ASP A 147 -9.28 8.12 1.75
C ASP A 147 -8.31 7.55 0.69
N LEU A 148 -8.84 7.15 -0.45
CA LEU A 148 -8.07 6.49 -1.51
C LEU A 148 -7.45 7.45 -2.52
N SER A 149 -7.47 8.77 -2.26
CA SER A 149 -6.84 9.76 -3.16
C SER A 149 -5.38 9.41 -3.45
N GLY A 150 -5.02 9.25 -4.73
CA GLY A 150 -3.69 8.85 -5.18
C GLY A 150 -3.50 7.32 -5.34
N VAL A 151 -4.53 6.52 -5.05
CA VAL A 151 -4.45 5.05 -5.19
C VAL A 151 -4.20 4.59 -6.63
N ASP A 152 -4.70 5.31 -7.61
CA ASP A 152 -4.50 5.03 -9.03
C ASP A 152 -3.02 5.14 -9.44
N VAL A 153 -2.30 6.16 -8.91
CA VAL A 153 -0.86 6.31 -9.09
C VAL A 153 -0.11 5.18 -8.39
N MET A 154 -0.52 4.82 -7.17
CA MET A 154 0.10 3.69 -6.44
C MET A 154 -0.12 2.36 -7.16
N ALA A 155 -1.34 2.10 -7.64
CA ALA A 155 -1.66 0.90 -8.41
C ALA A 155 -0.78 0.77 -9.67
N LYS A 156 -0.53 1.88 -10.37
CA LYS A 156 0.38 1.94 -11.52
C LYS A 156 1.81 1.59 -11.14
N LYS A 157 2.35 2.24 -10.10
CA LYS A 157 3.73 1.98 -9.64
C LYS A 157 3.94 0.53 -9.21
N ILE A 158 2.98 -0.05 -8.47
CA ILE A 158 3.01 -1.46 -8.05
C ILE A 158 2.89 -2.39 -9.27
N ALA A 159 2.01 -2.07 -10.23
CA ALA A 159 1.83 -2.85 -11.46
C ALA A 159 3.10 -2.88 -12.31
N GLU A 160 3.74 -1.73 -12.49
CA GLU A 160 5.00 -1.60 -13.22
C GLU A 160 6.14 -2.38 -12.54
N ALA A 161 6.28 -2.22 -11.22
CA ALA A 161 7.31 -2.91 -10.44
C ALA A 161 7.15 -4.44 -10.44
N CYS A 162 5.89 -4.92 -10.34
CA CYS A 162 5.55 -6.34 -10.26
C CYS A 162 5.07 -6.96 -11.60
N ASN A 163 5.28 -6.28 -12.74
CA ASN A 163 5.04 -6.80 -14.09
C ASN A 163 3.61 -7.32 -14.36
N TRP A 164 2.58 -6.62 -13.86
CA TRP A 164 1.20 -6.92 -14.21
C TRP A 164 0.47 -5.70 -14.81
N LYS A 165 -0.65 -5.92 -15.50
CA LYS A 165 -1.43 -4.86 -16.16
C LYS A 165 -2.60 -4.41 -15.29
N LEU A 166 -2.81 -3.10 -15.23
CA LEU A 166 -4.02 -2.48 -14.66
C LEU A 166 -5.26 -2.77 -15.50
#